data_f29c76c2b5069fc6211174ead3cbc157
#
_entry.id   f29c76c2b5069fc6211174ead3cbc157
#
_cell.length_a   1.000
_cell.length_b   1.000
_cell.length_c   1.000
_cell.angle_alpha   90.00
_cell.angle_beta   90.00
_cell.angle_gamma   90.00
#
_symmetry.space_group_name_H-M   'P 1'
#
loop_
_entity.id
_entity.type
_entity.pdbx_description
1 polymer ?
#
loop_
_entity_poly.entity_id
_entity_poly.type
_entity_poly.pdbx_seq_one_letter_code
_entity_poly.pdbx_strand_id
1 'polypeptide(L)'
;SESIGQSVSVRLQEIEQLEYQQEKSFDITVYVGGRKGNASSSDFSTASLQATVEAAVNIAKFTAEDDCAGLADANLLAREWRDLDLFHPWQLDVEAAIDEAKACEAAAMGADSRIHTSEGASINTGSSQYVLANSHDFLAYMRSSRHSKSCSVIAQDEEGMERDYWYDQSRVAADLLGNEQLGKIAAERTVRRLGARTVPTGKYPVVFDNTVSGGLMGHLIGAISGGVLYCKASF
;
A
#
# COMPACT_ATOMS: atom_id res chain seq x y z
N SER A 1 -2.69 16.46 -2.93
CA SER A 1 -1.71 15.41 -2.69
C SER A 1 -0.58 15.44 -3.72
N GLU A 2 0.58 15.02 -3.31
CA GLU A 2 1.73 14.77 -4.19
C GLU A 2 2.45 13.51 -3.69
N SER A 3 2.83 12.63 -4.62
CA SER A 3 3.60 11.44 -4.30
C SER A 3 4.72 11.23 -5.32
N ILE A 4 5.83 10.72 -4.84
CA ILE A 4 6.98 10.33 -5.63
C ILE A 4 7.32 8.90 -5.24
N GLY A 5 7.50 8.02 -6.22
CA GLY A 5 7.85 6.64 -6.01
C GLY A 5 8.86 6.13 -7.02
N GLN A 6 9.69 5.21 -6.58
CA GLN A 6 10.61 4.46 -7.40
C GLN A 6 10.42 2.97 -7.09
N SER A 7 10.34 2.17 -8.12
CA SER A 7 10.26 0.71 -8.05
C SER A 7 11.29 0.09 -8.96
N VAL A 8 12.04 -0.84 -8.43
CA VAL A 8 13.03 -1.64 -9.17
C VAL A 8 12.70 -3.09 -8.93
N SER A 9 12.56 -3.87 -10.00
CA SER A 9 12.50 -5.32 -9.91
C SER A 9 13.55 -5.99 -10.79
N VAL A 10 14.08 -7.09 -10.28
CA VAL A 10 15.02 -7.95 -10.99
C VAL A 10 14.47 -9.37 -11.00
N ARG A 11 14.82 -10.12 -12.05
CA ARG A 11 14.52 -11.54 -12.15
C ARG A 11 15.68 -12.26 -12.81
N LEU A 12 16.16 -13.33 -12.19
CA LEU A 12 17.33 -14.09 -12.63
C LEU A 12 18.56 -13.19 -12.87
N GLN A 13 18.77 -12.24 -11.95
CA GLN A 13 19.86 -11.25 -11.96
C GLN A 13 19.78 -10.21 -13.11
N GLU A 14 18.73 -10.22 -13.89
CA GLU A 14 18.48 -9.23 -14.93
C GLU A 14 17.42 -8.23 -14.47
N ILE A 15 17.49 -7.01 -14.95
CA ILE A 15 16.48 -5.98 -14.66
C ILE A 15 15.19 -6.36 -15.39
N GLU A 16 14.10 -6.53 -14.66
CA GLU A 16 12.78 -6.78 -15.22
C GLU A 16 11.97 -5.50 -15.37
N GLN A 17 12.02 -4.62 -14.37
CA GLN A 17 11.24 -3.38 -14.37
C GLN A 17 11.95 -2.27 -13.61
N LEU A 18 11.89 -1.08 -14.18
CA LEU A 18 12.27 0.18 -13.56
C LEU A 18 11.10 1.15 -13.73
N GLU A 19 10.57 1.63 -12.62
CA GLU A 19 9.50 2.63 -12.63
C GLU A 19 9.87 3.80 -11.74
N TYR A 20 9.62 4.98 -12.26
CA TYR A 20 9.62 6.21 -11.50
C TYR A 20 8.26 6.89 -11.68
N GLN A 21 7.59 7.14 -10.58
CA GLN A 21 6.26 7.75 -10.58
C GLN A 21 6.31 9.06 -9.82
N GLN A 22 5.75 10.08 -10.43
CA GLN A 22 5.47 11.34 -9.76
C GLN A 22 4.04 11.74 -10.07
N GLU A 23 3.22 11.77 -9.03
CA GLU A 23 1.82 12.10 -9.13
C GLU A 23 1.52 13.35 -8.31
N LYS A 24 0.67 14.20 -8.85
CA LYS A 24 0.17 15.38 -8.17
C LYS A 24 -1.30 15.55 -8.52
N SER A 25 -2.15 15.67 -7.52
CA SER A 25 -3.58 15.83 -7.70
C SER A 25 -4.19 16.70 -6.61
N PHE A 26 -5.35 17.25 -6.90
CA PHE A 26 -6.22 17.84 -5.90
C PHE A 26 -7.65 17.34 -6.09
N ASP A 27 -8.35 17.23 -4.98
CA ASP A 27 -9.75 16.84 -4.90
C ASP A 27 -10.54 17.94 -4.22
N ILE A 28 -11.69 18.28 -4.79
CA ILE A 28 -12.60 19.28 -4.23
C ILE A 28 -13.92 18.59 -3.90
N THR A 29 -14.29 18.64 -2.64
CA THR A 29 -15.60 18.19 -2.17
C THR A 29 -16.43 19.41 -1.74
N VAL A 30 -17.63 19.52 -2.27
CA VAL A 30 -18.60 20.57 -1.90
C VAL A 30 -19.85 19.96 -1.32
N TYR A 31 -20.41 20.64 -0.35
CA TYR A 31 -21.71 20.29 0.25
C TYR A 31 -22.66 21.46 0.06
N VAL A 32 -23.82 21.18 -0.53
CA VAL A 32 -24.87 22.18 -0.80
C VAL A 32 -26.22 21.60 -0.41
N GLY A 33 -26.82 22.07 0.70
CA GLY A 33 -28.12 21.62 1.16
C GLY A 33 -28.21 20.10 1.37
N GLY A 34 -27.27 19.53 2.11
CA GLY A 34 -27.22 18.09 2.36
C GLY A 34 -26.82 17.23 1.15
N ARG A 35 -26.31 17.85 0.08
CA ARG A 35 -25.91 17.14 -1.15
C ARG A 35 -24.41 17.28 -1.36
N LYS A 36 -23.75 16.16 -1.66
CA LYS A 36 -22.31 16.09 -1.85
C LYS A 36 -21.95 16.03 -3.32
N GLY A 37 -21.02 16.87 -3.76
CA GLY A 37 -20.35 16.75 -5.05
C GLY A 37 -18.84 16.69 -4.87
N ASN A 38 -18.18 15.88 -5.68
CA ASN A 38 -16.73 15.74 -5.67
C ASN A 38 -16.20 15.76 -7.10
N ALA A 39 -15.08 16.44 -7.31
CA ALA A 39 -14.33 16.45 -8.55
C ALA A 39 -12.85 16.59 -8.25
N SER A 40 -12.00 16.04 -9.12
CA SER A 40 -10.55 16.05 -8.98
C SER A 40 -9.86 16.41 -10.29
N SER A 41 -8.62 16.90 -10.17
CA SER A 41 -7.76 17.15 -11.32
C SER A 41 -6.28 17.01 -10.92
N SER A 42 -5.43 16.77 -11.89
CA SER A 42 -3.97 16.84 -11.78
C SER A 42 -3.39 18.16 -12.36
N ASP A 43 -4.21 18.98 -12.99
CA ASP A 43 -3.81 20.28 -13.54
C ASP A 43 -4.10 21.41 -12.53
N PHE A 44 -3.05 22.02 -12.00
CA PHE A 44 -3.10 23.09 -11.01
C PHE A 44 -3.21 24.51 -11.63
N SER A 45 -3.50 24.62 -12.92
CA SER A 45 -3.79 25.92 -13.54
C SER A 45 -5.05 26.55 -12.92
N THR A 46 -5.10 27.88 -12.88
CA THR A 46 -6.27 28.58 -12.34
C THR A 46 -7.56 28.20 -13.06
N ALA A 47 -7.49 27.99 -14.37
CA ALA A 47 -8.63 27.56 -15.18
C ALA A 47 -9.13 26.17 -14.77
N SER A 48 -8.23 25.21 -14.56
CA SER A 48 -8.58 23.86 -14.11
C SER A 48 -9.12 23.86 -12.68
N LEU A 49 -8.54 24.67 -11.78
CA LEU A 49 -9.06 24.84 -10.42
C LEU A 49 -10.53 25.33 -10.44
N GLN A 50 -10.82 26.36 -11.23
CA GLN A 50 -12.18 26.89 -11.38
C GLN A 50 -13.14 25.86 -11.97
N ALA A 51 -12.74 25.19 -13.06
CA ALA A 51 -13.56 24.17 -13.69
C ALA A 51 -13.86 22.99 -12.75
N THR A 52 -12.88 22.60 -11.92
CA THR A 52 -13.05 21.51 -10.96
C THR A 52 -14.03 21.92 -9.83
N VAL A 53 -13.96 23.16 -9.34
CA VAL A 53 -14.94 23.68 -8.37
C VAL A 53 -16.34 23.69 -8.98
N GLU A 54 -16.50 24.20 -10.20
CA GLU A 54 -17.79 24.25 -10.90
C GLU A 54 -18.35 22.86 -11.13
N ALA A 55 -17.51 21.88 -11.50
CA ALA A 55 -17.90 20.49 -11.66
C ALA A 55 -18.40 19.90 -10.34
N ALA A 56 -17.67 20.08 -9.24
CA ALA A 56 -18.08 19.60 -7.92
C ALA A 56 -19.42 20.22 -7.48
N VAL A 57 -19.60 21.53 -7.68
CA VAL A 57 -20.87 22.22 -7.38
C VAL A 57 -22.03 21.69 -8.23
N ASN A 58 -21.79 21.47 -9.52
CA ASN A 58 -22.83 20.95 -10.41
C ASN A 58 -23.21 19.51 -10.05
N ILE A 59 -22.24 18.66 -9.71
CA ILE A 59 -22.52 17.30 -9.22
C ILE A 59 -23.39 17.37 -7.95
N ALA A 60 -23.04 18.21 -6.99
CA ALA A 60 -23.80 18.36 -5.76
C ALA A 60 -25.29 18.73 -6.01
N LYS A 61 -25.56 19.59 -7.00
CA LYS A 61 -26.96 19.98 -7.34
C LYS A 61 -27.85 18.82 -7.76
N PHE A 62 -27.28 17.78 -8.35
CA PHE A 62 -28.02 16.63 -8.89
C PHE A 62 -27.89 15.35 -8.04
N THR A 63 -27.06 15.37 -6.99
CA THR A 63 -26.92 14.26 -6.06
C THR A 63 -28.13 14.20 -5.12
N ALA A 64 -28.52 13.02 -4.68
CA ALA A 64 -29.56 12.86 -3.67
C ALA A 64 -29.15 13.55 -2.36
N GLU A 65 -30.17 14.08 -1.67
CA GLU A 65 -30.00 14.71 -0.37
C GLU A 65 -29.73 13.66 0.70
N ASP A 66 -28.80 13.94 1.60
CA ASP A 66 -28.42 13.10 2.73
C ASP A 66 -28.20 14.00 3.94
N ASP A 67 -29.02 13.85 4.96
CA ASP A 67 -28.95 14.65 6.19
C ASP A 67 -27.60 14.54 6.91
N CYS A 68 -26.82 13.50 6.61
CA CYS A 68 -25.49 13.29 7.17
C CYS A 68 -24.36 13.87 6.28
N ALA A 69 -24.68 14.42 5.10
CA ALA A 69 -23.69 14.99 4.20
C ALA A 69 -23.32 16.42 4.60
N GLY A 70 -22.09 16.59 5.06
CA GLY A 70 -21.58 17.92 5.48
C GLY A 70 -20.14 17.85 5.98
N LEU A 71 -19.59 19.01 6.29
CA LEU A 71 -18.35 19.09 7.07
C LEU A 71 -18.64 18.79 8.54
N ALA A 72 -17.65 18.24 9.24
CA ALA A 72 -17.72 18.19 10.69
C ALA A 72 -17.86 19.59 11.30
N ASP A 73 -18.55 19.68 12.44
CA ASP A 73 -18.66 20.95 13.16
C ASP A 73 -17.28 21.54 13.46
N ALA A 74 -17.13 22.85 13.32
CA ALA A 74 -15.85 23.52 13.48
C ALA A 74 -15.19 23.31 14.86
N ASN A 75 -16.01 23.09 15.91
CA ASN A 75 -15.53 22.80 17.26
C ASN A 75 -15.04 21.35 17.46
N LEU A 76 -15.34 20.44 16.51
CA LEU A 76 -14.87 19.05 16.51
C LEU A 76 -13.58 18.87 15.70
N LEU A 77 -13.16 19.90 14.96
CA LEU A 77 -11.93 19.84 14.17
C LEU A 77 -10.69 19.89 15.08
N ALA A 78 -9.72 19.05 14.79
CA ALA A 78 -8.43 19.08 15.48
C ALA A 78 -7.75 20.45 15.25
N ARG A 79 -7.23 21.07 16.31
CA ARG A 79 -6.48 22.33 16.26
C ARG A 79 -5.00 22.13 16.54
N GLU A 80 -4.69 21.00 17.16
CA GLU A 80 -3.33 20.57 17.47
C GLU A 80 -3.18 19.11 17.10
N TRP A 81 -2.05 18.75 16.52
CA TRP A 81 -1.71 17.36 16.22
C TRP A 81 -0.23 17.10 16.53
N ARG A 82 0.03 15.88 16.89
CA ARG A 82 1.39 15.44 17.16
C ARG A 82 2.13 15.20 15.86
N ASP A 83 3.41 15.47 15.85
CA ASP A 83 4.31 14.89 14.86
C ASP A 83 4.34 13.37 15.09
N LEU A 84 3.95 12.61 14.07
CA LEU A 84 3.88 11.16 14.11
C LEU A 84 5.16 10.51 13.57
N ASP A 85 6.17 11.33 13.25
CA ASP A 85 7.47 10.88 12.72
C ASP A 85 7.34 9.93 11.52
N LEU A 86 6.56 10.33 10.51
CA LEU A 86 6.20 9.47 9.38
C LEU A 86 7.09 9.67 8.15
N PHE A 87 8.00 10.63 8.16
CA PHE A 87 8.72 11.06 6.97
C PHE A 87 10.24 10.88 7.08
N HIS A 88 10.73 9.79 6.51
CA HIS A 88 12.13 9.39 6.45
C HIS A 88 12.49 9.03 5.00
N PRO A 89 12.70 10.02 4.11
CA PRO A 89 12.94 9.74 2.70
C PRO A 89 14.26 8.96 2.53
N TRP A 90 14.19 7.92 1.73
CA TRP A 90 15.35 7.12 1.35
C TRP A 90 15.87 7.61 0.01
N GLN A 91 17.07 8.20 0.04
CA GLN A 91 17.79 8.64 -1.16
C GLN A 91 18.53 7.43 -1.75
N LEU A 92 17.80 6.57 -2.45
CA LEU A 92 18.33 5.39 -3.12
C LEU A 92 18.40 5.68 -4.60
N ASP A 93 19.61 5.67 -5.18
CA ASP A 93 19.74 5.73 -6.63
C ASP A 93 19.35 4.41 -7.31
N VAL A 94 19.17 4.46 -8.63
CA VAL A 94 18.66 3.30 -9.39
C VAL A 94 19.64 2.14 -9.37
N GLU A 95 20.95 2.41 -9.51
CA GLU A 95 21.99 1.40 -9.51
C GLU A 95 22.06 0.70 -8.15
N ALA A 96 22.03 1.44 -7.06
CA ALA A 96 22.02 0.88 -5.72
C ALA A 96 20.74 0.05 -5.47
N ALA A 97 19.59 0.48 -5.98
CA ALA A 97 18.34 -0.28 -5.88
C ALA A 97 18.41 -1.61 -6.65
N ILE A 98 19.04 -1.61 -7.83
CA ILE A 98 19.27 -2.82 -8.62
C ILE A 98 20.19 -3.77 -7.87
N ASP A 99 21.30 -3.27 -7.30
CA ASP A 99 22.26 -4.09 -6.56
C ASP A 99 21.62 -4.69 -5.30
N GLU A 100 20.82 -3.92 -4.58
CA GLU A 100 20.03 -4.40 -3.44
C GLU A 100 19.06 -5.53 -3.85
N ALA A 101 18.33 -5.36 -4.94
CA ALA A 101 17.39 -6.37 -5.44
C ALA A 101 18.12 -7.65 -5.90
N LYS A 102 19.23 -7.51 -6.64
CA LYS A 102 20.07 -8.64 -7.06
C LYS A 102 20.67 -9.39 -5.88
N ALA A 103 21.18 -8.68 -4.89
CA ALA A 103 21.71 -9.30 -3.68
C ALA A 103 20.65 -10.09 -2.91
N CYS A 104 19.42 -9.58 -2.83
CA CYS A 104 18.31 -10.26 -2.19
C CYS A 104 17.93 -11.54 -2.95
N GLU A 105 17.79 -11.46 -4.28
CA GLU A 105 17.50 -12.62 -5.13
C GLU A 105 18.60 -13.68 -5.07
N ALA A 106 19.88 -13.25 -5.17
CA ALA A 106 21.01 -14.17 -5.08
C ALA A 106 21.06 -14.91 -3.75
N ALA A 107 20.76 -14.24 -2.64
CA ALA A 107 20.67 -14.85 -1.33
C ALA A 107 19.57 -15.91 -1.24
N ALA A 108 18.41 -15.65 -1.85
CA ALA A 108 17.32 -16.61 -1.91
C ALA A 108 17.66 -17.82 -2.77
N MET A 109 18.23 -17.59 -3.97
CA MET A 109 18.62 -18.65 -4.90
C MET A 109 19.74 -19.54 -4.34
N GLY A 110 20.65 -18.98 -3.55
CA GLY A 110 21.76 -19.72 -2.95
C GLY A 110 21.44 -20.39 -1.61
N ALA A 111 20.26 -20.20 -1.05
CA ALA A 111 19.94 -20.65 0.31
C ALA A 111 19.69 -22.17 0.43
N ASP A 112 19.12 -22.79 -0.61
CA ASP A 112 18.82 -24.23 -0.62
C ASP A 112 18.87 -24.76 -2.06
N SER A 113 19.44 -25.95 -2.25
CA SER A 113 19.61 -26.59 -3.57
C SER A 113 18.28 -26.93 -4.27
N ARG A 114 17.18 -26.96 -3.53
CA ARG A 114 15.82 -27.19 -4.05
C ARG A 114 15.18 -25.93 -4.60
N ILE A 115 15.76 -24.75 -4.37
CA ILE A 115 15.31 -23.53 -5.04
C ILE A 115 15.70 -23.64 -6.51
N HIS A 116 14.67 -23.81 -7.34
CA HIS A 116 14.83 -24.07 -8.78
C HIS A 116 14.97 -22.80 -9.60
N THR A 117 14.16 -21.78 -9.27
CA THR A 117 14.15 -20.52 -10.02
C THR A 117 13.60 -19.37 -9.15
N SER A 118 13.79 -18.17 -9.64
CA SER A 118 13.27 -16.94 -9.03
C SER A 118 12.10 -16.38 -9.83
N GLU A 119 11.12 -15.83 -9.13
CA GLU A 119 10.11 -14.91 -9.70
C GLU A 119 10.50 -13.45 -9.53
N GLY A 120 11.63 -13.21 -8.89
CA GLY A 120 12.24 -11.90 -8.77
C GLY A 120 12.33 -11.38 -7.34
N ALA A 121 13.11 -10.31 -7.23
CA ALA A 121 13.15 -9.47 -6.04
C ALA A 121 12.86 -8.03 -6.42
N SER A 122 12.23 -7.28 -5.53
CA SER A 122 11.92 -5.88 -5.77
C SER A 122 12.26 -4.98 -4.58
N ILE A 123 12.63 -3.76 -4.91
CA ILE A 123 12.88 -2.66 -3.97
C ILE A 123 11.95 -1.52 -4.36
N ASN A 124 11.19 -1.04 -3.39
CA ASN A 124 10.29 0.09 -3.60
C ASN A 124 10.57 1.16 -2.56
N THR A 125 10.64 2.40 -3.01
CA THR A 125 10.72 3.56 -2.13
C THR A 125 9.74 4.62 -2.58
N GLY A 126 9.09 5.28 -1.64
CA GLY A 126 8.16 6.34 -1.95
C GLY A 126 7.99 7.32 -0.81
N SER A 127 7.62 8.52 -1.18
CA SER A 127 7.22 9.57 -0.26
C SER A 127 5.96 10.27 -0.76
N SER A 128 5.15 10.71 0.16
CA SER A 128 3.93 11.45 -0.14
C SER A 128 3.76 12.64 0.78
N GLN A 129 3.12 13.67 0.26
CA GLN A 129 2.65 14.80 1.03
C GLN A 129 1.18 15.07 0.73
N TYR A 130 0.48 15.45 1.77
CA TYR A 130 -0.96 15.67 1.72
C TYR A 130 -1.30 16.93 2.48
N VAL A 131 -2.14 17.78 1.86
CA VAL A 131 -2.70 18.97 2.48
C VAL A 131 -4.22 18.83 2.47
N LEU A 132 -4.84 19.03 3.61
CA LEU A 132 -6.30 19.10 3.75
C LEU A 132 -6.70 20.49 4.26
N ALA A 133 -7.59 21.14 3.53
CA ALA A 133 -8.18 22.41 3.95
C ALA A 133 -9.69 22.36 3.77
N ASN A 134 -10.42 23.11 4.59
CA ASN A 134 -11.87 23.26 4.43
C ASN A 134 -12.35 24.67 4.81
N SER A 135 -13.63 24.95 4.55
CA SER A 135 -14.24 26.28 4.80
C SER A 135 -14.48 26.59 6.29
N HIS A 136 -14.14 25.71 7.23
CA HIS A 136 -14.15 25.98 8.68
C HIS A 136 -12.77 26.38 9.20
N ASP A 137 -11.94 27.01 8.35
CA ASP A 137 -10.56 27.43 8.67
C ASP A 137 -9.66 26.28 9.17
N PHE A 138 -9.91 25.08 8.65
CA PHE A 138 -9.06 23.95 8.90
C PHE A 138 -7.97 23.84 7.82
N LEU A 139 -6.74 23.71 8.25
CA LEU A 139 -5.60 23.43 7.37
C LEU A 139 -4.68 22.44 8.07
N ALA A 140 -4.51 21.29 7.48
CA ALA A 140 -3.59 20.25 7.95
C ALA A 140 -2.63 19.83 6.84
N TYR A 141 -1.43 19.48 7.24
CA TYR A 141 -0.37 19.01 6.36
C TYR A 141 0.27 17.76 6.93
N MET A 142 0.49 16.78 6.09
CA MET A 142 1.16 15.54 6.48
C MET A 142 2.12 15.09 5.39
N ARG A 143 3.29 14.59 5.80
CA ARG A 143 4.23 13.89 4.93
C ARG A 143 4.44 12.48 5.45
N SER A 144 4.69 11.56 4.55
CA SER A 144 5.06 10.21 4.93
C SER A 144 5.98 9.58 3.90
N SER A 145 6.77 8.62 4.32
CA SER A 145 7.56 7.74 3.47
C SER A 145 7.20 6.29 3.70
N ARG A 146 7.47 5.46 2.72
CA ARG A 146 7.33 4.01 2.82
C ARG A 146 8.34 3.34 1.90
N HIS A 147 9.02 2.36 2.45
CA HIS A 147 10.01 1.57 1.74
C HIS A 147 9.68 0.10 1.93
N SER A 148 9.95 -0.70 0.93
CA SER A 148 9.74 -2.15 1.02
C SER A 148 10.74 -2.90 0.16
N LYS A 149 11.03 -4.12 0.59
CA LYS A 149 11.79 -5.13 -0.15
C LYS A 149 10.95 -6.41 -0.21
N SER A 150 11.02 -7.12 -1.32
CA SER A 150 10.39 -8.44 -1.42
C SER A 150 11.22 -9.38 -2.31
N CYS A 151 11.08 -10.67 -2.07
CA CYS A 151 11.67 -11.71 -2.91
C CYS A 151 10.72 -12.90 -3.00
N SER A 152 10.53 -13.44 -4.21
CA SER A 152 9.69 -14.60 -4.47
C SER A 152 10.50 -15.64 -5.24
N VAL A 153 10.46 -16.88 -4.78
CA VAL A 153 11.19 -17.99 -5.39
C VAL A 153 10.32 -19.22 -5.52
N ILE A 154 10.76 -20.15 -6.38
CA ILE A 154 10.12 -21.43 -6.64
C ILE A 154 11.09 -22.53 -6.23
N ALA A 155 10.63 -23.40 -5.36
CA ALA A 155 11.32 -24.66 -5.03
C ALA A 155 10.73 -25.82 -5.82
N GLN A 156 11.57 -26.80 -6.13
CA GLN A 156 11.18 -28.01 -6.85
C GLN A 156 11.84 -29.24 -6.25
N ASP A 157 11.10 -30.32 -6.15
CA ASP A 157 11.58 -31.67 -5.87
C ASP A 157 10.95 -32.71 -6.81
N GLU A 158 11.07 -33.98 -6.50
CA GLU A 158 10.50 -35.06 -7.31
C GLU A 158 8.96 -35.10 -7.29
N GLU A 159 8.33 -34.54 -6.26
CA GLU A 159 6.88 -34.55 -6.07
C GLU A 159 6.19 -33.32 -6.71
N GLY A 160 6.92 -32.21 -6.93
CA GLY A 160 6.34 -31.02 -7.55
C GLY A 160 7.10 -29.74 -7.33
N MET A 161 6.42 -28.63 -7.61
CA MET A 161 6.93 -27.27 -7.43
C MET A 161 6.03 -26.50 -6.48
N GLU A 162 6.65 -25.73 -5.61
CA GLU A 162 5.98 -24.82 -4.69
C GLU A 162 6.60 -23.43 -4.76
N ARG A 163 5.77 -22.43 -4.54
CA ARG A 163 6.14 -21.02 -4.54
C ARG A 163 5.77 -20.37 -3.23
N ASP A 164 6.67 -19.55 -2.71
CA ASP A 164 6.35 -18.61 -1.64
C ASP A 164 7.27 -17.38 -1.75
N TYR A 165 7.05 -16.42 -0.89
CA TYR A 165 7.76 -15.14 -0.87
C TYR A 165 7.97 -14.66 0.56
N TRP A 166 8.84 -13.68 0.68
CA TRP A 166 8.89 -12.85 1.88
C TRP A 166 9.04 -11.39 1.50
N TYR A 167 8.57 -10.53 2.38
CA TYR A 167 8.69 -9.09 2.23
C TYR A 167 8.90 -8.43 3.58
N ASP A 168 9.45 -7.23 3.54
CA ASP A 168 9.52 -6.34 4.67
C ASP A 168 9.20 -4.92 4.24
N GLN A 169 8.69 -4.13 5.16
CA GLN A 169 8.32 -2.74 4.90
C GLN A 169 8.51 -1.88 6.13
N SER A 170 9.05 -0.68 5.92
CA SER A 170 9.23 0.31 6.98
C SER A 170 9.08 1.74 6.43
N ARG A 171 8.90 2.69 7.33
CA ARG A 171 9.03 4.11 7.01
C ARG A 171 10.49 4.57 7.02
N VAL A 172 11.33 3.87 7.76
CA VAL A 172 12.76 4.11 7.88
C VAL A 172 13.50 3.01 7.15
N ALA A 173 14.27 3.36 6.12
CA ALA A 173 14.97 2.36 5.30
C ALA A 173 15.95 1.50 6.09
N ALA A 174 16.58 2.07 7.13
CA ALA A 174 17.52 1.36 7.99
C ALA A 174 16.88 0.26 8.84
N ASP A 175 15.56 0.29 9.02
CA ASP A 175 14.81 -0.73 9.77
C ASP A 175 14.41 -1.93 8.89
N LEU A 176 14.62 -1.84 7.57
CA LEU A 176 14.33 -2.94 6.67
C LEU A 176 15.32 -4.10 6.89
N LEU A 177 14.81 -5.32 6.75
CA LEU A 177 15.65 -6.51 6.77
C LEU A 177 16.78 -6.42 5.74
N GLY A 178 17.94 -6.91 6.12
CA GLY A 178 19.06 -7.07 5.20
C GLY A 178 18.72 -8.04 4.06
N ASN A 179 19.29 -7.81 2.89
CA ASN A 179 19.00 -8.57 1.68
C ASN A 179 19.21 -10.08 1.85
N GLU A 180 20.32 -10.46 2.52
CA GLU A 180 20.62 -11.87 2.81
C GLU A 180 19.56 -12.52 3.71
N GLN A 181 19.13 -11.83 4.75
CA GLN A 181 18.12 -12.34 5.67
C GLN A 181 16.75 -12.49 4.99
N LEU A 182 16.34 -11.48 4.23
CA LEU A 182 15.06 -11.50 3.52
C LEU A 182 15.03 -12.62 2.48
N GLY A 183 16.07 -12.76 1.68
CA GLY A 183 16.19 -13.82 0.67
C GLY A 183 16.17 -15.22 1.29
N LYS A 184 16.91 -15.43 2.39
CA LYS A 184 16.89 -16.71 3.13
C LYS A 184 15.50 -17.06 3.66
N ILE A 185 14.80 -16.10 4.25
CA ILE A 185 13.42 -16.33 4.75
C ILE A 185 12.49 -16.73 3.60
N ALA A 186 12.57 -16.04 2.45
CA ALA A 186 11.78 -16.39 1.27
C ALA A 186 12.04 -17.84 0.82
N ALA A 187 13.31 -18.24 0.74
CA ALA A 187 13.70 -19.59 0.36
C ALA A 187 13.23 -20.65 1.37
N GLU A 188 13.46 -20.43 2.66
CA GLU A 188 13.04 -21.34 3.73
C GLU A 188 11.53 -21.57 3.73
N ARG A 189 10.75 -20.48 3.55
CA ARG A 189 9.28 -20.56 3.44
C ARG A 189 8.87 -21.39 2.23
N THR A 190 9.49 -21.15 1.09
CA THR A 190 9.18 -21.85 -0.16
C THR A 190 9.49 -23.35 -0.05
N VAL A 191 10.67 -23.69 0.42
CA VAL A 191 11.11 -25.09 0.61
C VAL A 191 10.21 -25.82 1.61
N ARG A 192 9.76 -25.17 2.67
CA ARG A 192 8.84 -25.75 3.67
C ARG A 192 7.49 -26.17 3.08
N ARG A 193 7.12 -25.65 1.91
CA ARG A 193 5.86 -25.99 1.23
C ARG A 193 5.97 -27.25 0.37
N LEU A 194 7.17 -27.70 0.03
CA LEU A 194 7.34 -28.94 -0.71
C LEU A 194 6.71 -30.12 0.04
N GLY A 195 6.17 -31.07 -0.72
CA GLY A 195 5.41 -32.20 -0.16
C GLY A 195 4.03 -31.82 0.36
N ALA A 196 3.45 -30.69 -0.07
CA ALA A 196 2.09 -30.28 0.28
C ALA A 196 1.05 -31.33 -0.14
N ARG A 197 0.09 -31.61 0.73
CA ARG A 197 -0.94 -32.63 0.53
C ARG A 197 -2.32 -32.07 0.66
N THR A 198 -3.26 -32.60 -0.12
CA THR A 198 -4.69 -32.34 0.05
C THR A 198 -5.21 -32.99 1.34
N VAL A 199 -5.99 -32.27 2.10
CA VAL A 199 -6.71 -32.82 3.25
C VAL A 199 -8.16 -33.10 2.88
N PRO A 200 -8.80 -34.15 3.41
CA PRO A 200 -10.22 -34.45 3.16
C PRO A 200 -11.13 -33.28 3.59
N THR A 201 -12.27 -33.15 2.94
CA THR A 201 -13.27 -32.19 3.37
C THR A 201 -13.76 -32.52 4.78
N GLY A 202 -13.74 -31.58 5.70
CA GLY A 202 -14.09 -31.80 7.11
C GLY A 202 -14.11 -30.53 7.93
N LYS A 203 -14.37 -30.66 9.22
CA LYS A 203 -14.25 -29.58 10.22
C LYS A 203 -12.93 -29.76 10.97
N TYR A 204 -12.09 -28.77 10.91
CA TYR A 204 -10.78 -28.79 11.53
C TYR A 204 -10.59 -27.57 12.42
N PRO A 205 -9.85 -27.70 13.54
CA PRO A 205 -9.33 -26.53 14.23
C PRO A 205 -8.32 -25.81 13.33
N VAL A 206 -8.41 -24.49 13.24
CA VAL A 206 -7.55 -23.67 12.36
C VAL A 206 -6.73 -22.73 13.21
N VAL A 207 -5.41 -22.73 13.02
CA VAL A 207 -4.50 -21.72 13.56
C VAL A 207 -4.08 -20.82 12.41
N PHE A 208 -4.35 -19.54 12.54
CA PHE A 208 -3.92 -18.54 11.57
C PHE A 208 -2.50 -18.09 11.90
N ASP A 209 -1.60 -18.18 10.91
CA ASP A 209 -0.29 -17.57 10.99
C ASP A 209 -0.45 -16.05 11.19
N ASN A 210 0.47 -15.43 11.96
CA ASN A 210 0.40 -14.01 12.27
C ASN A 210 0.42 -13.13 11.01
N THR A 211 1.07 -13.56 9.93
CA THR A 211 1.14 -12.83 8.65
C THR A 211 -0.19 -12.75 7.92
N VAL A 212 -1.12 -13.66 8.17
CA VAL A 212 -2.47 -13.70 7.56
C VAL A 212 -3.59 -13.40 8.53
N SER A 213 -3.33 -13.42 9.84
CA SER A 213 -4.33 -13.18 10.88
C SER A 213 -4.93 -11.77 10.83
N GLY A 214 -4.19 -10.80 10.30
CA GLY A 214 -4.68 -9.45 10.05
C GLY A 214 -5.89 -9.40 9.11
N GLY A 215 -6.03 -10.39 8.20
CA GLY A 215 -7.19 -10.52 7.33
C GLY A 215 -8.51 -10.70 8.10
N LEU A 216 -8.51 -11.48 9.19
CA LEU A 216 -9.67 -11.64 10.05
C LEU A 216 -10.13 -10.32 10.68
N MET A 217 -9.16 -9.55 11.19
CA MET A 217 -9.45 -8.22 11.74
C MET A 217 -9.92 -7.26 10.66
N GLY A 218 -9.36 -7.33 9.45
CA GLY A 218 -9.79 -6.53 8.31
C GLY A 218 -11.25 -6.79 7.94
N HIS A 219 -11.69 -8.04 7.92
CA HIS A 219 -13.11 -8.40 7.70
C HIS A 219 -14.02 -7.85 8.80
N LEU A 220 -13.62 -7.97 10.07
CA LEU A 220 -14.39 -7.42 11.19
C LEU A 220 -14.50 -5.89 11.06
N ILE A 221 -13.38 -5.20 10.87
CA ILE A 221 -13.36 -3.73 10.74
C ILE A 221 -14.20 -3.28 9.54
N GLY A 222 -14.12 -3.99 8.41
CA GLY A 222 -14.97 -3.73 7.25
C GLY A 222 -16.46 -3.83 7.59
N ALA A 223 -16.85 -4.90 8.28
CA ALA A 223 -18.23 -5.16 8.64
C ALA A 223 -18.81 -4.13 9.64
N ILE A 224 -18.02 -3.62 10.57
CA ILE A 224 -18.46 -2.65 11.59
C ILE A 224 -18.21 -1.18 11.16
N SER A 225 -17.78 -0.94 9.93
CA SER A 225 -17.57 0.44 9.45
C SER A 225 -18.90 1.20 9.40
N GLY A 226 -18.89 2.48 9.84
CA GLY A 226 -20.10 3.29 9.98
C GLY A 226 -20.93 3.38 8.70
N GLY A 227 -20.31 3.52 7.52
CA GLY A 227 -21.00 3.55 6.24
C GLY A 227 -21.72 2.25 5.91
N VAL A 228 -21.09 1.11 6.17
CA VAL A 228 -21.67 -0.23 5.92
C VAL A 228 -22.84 -0.49 6.87
N LEU A 229 -22.73 -0.09 8.15
CA LEU A 229 -23.82 -0.18 9.11
C LEU A 229 -24.98 0.75 8.75
N TYR A 230 -24.68 1.99 8.36
CA TYR A 230 -25.68 2.97 7.92
C TYR A 230 -26.47 2.45 6.71
N CYS A 231 -25.82 1.90 5.72
CA CYS A 231 -26.44 1.31 4.53
C CYS A 231 -27.10 -0.05 4.80
N LYS A 232 -27.02 -0.59 6.03
CA LYS A 232 -27.51 -1.95 6.38
C LYS A 232 -26.94 -3.04 5.47
N ALA A 233 -25.66 -2.89 5.07
CA ALA A 233 -24.94 -3.80 4.19
C ALA A 233 -23.99 -4.73 4.96
N SER A 234 -24.10 -4.81 6.29
CA SER A 234 -23.40 -5.74 7.16
C SER A 234 -24.29 -6.86 7.67
N PHE A 235 -23.69 -7.91 8.28
CA PHE A 235 -24.40 -8.99 8.97
C PHE A 235 -24.83 -8.59 10.38
#